data_0c77445e63941975108e33924c45a63a
#
_entry.id   0c77445e63941975108e33924c45a63a
#
_cell.length_a   1.000
_cell.length_b   1.000
_cell.length_c   1.000
_cell.angle_alpha   90.00
_cell.angle_beta   90.00
_cell.angle_gamma   90.00
#
_symmetry.space_group_name_H-M   'P 1'
#
loop_
_entity.id
_entity.type
_entity.pdbx_description
1 polymer ?
#
loop_
_entity_poly.entity_id
_entity_poly.type
_entity_poly.pdbx_seq_one_letter_code
_entity_poly.pdbx_strand_id
1 'polypeptide(L)'
;MDSSAQVIIANLTSPPVLAFALGLLAVLVKGDLRLPDPIYQGLSIYLLLGIGIKGGVSLRQSELSDVAIPALATIILGLLIPVLAFFFTGKLTKLSEVDRGALAAHYGSTSLVTFTAALVFLEQSSIQYEGFVTTLLALLEIPGIIVGLMLGSRHLKRDVSWGESLQEIFSSRSILLLVGGLVLGFATGTVGYAKIEPFFGALFIGMLTLFLLEMGTLAGRRMRDVKSAGAGLIVFAIAFPIGSGILGVVFGYASGLSMGGAAVLGVLAASASYIAAPAAVRLALPEANPGIYLAASLGITFPFNLTIGIPLIVLVAQSLEGMVG
;
A
#
# COMPACT_ATOMS: atom_id res chain seq x y z
N MET A 1 21.06 -4.59 23.20
CA MET A 1 19.65 -4.36 22.75
C MET A 1 19.37 -5.45 21.76
N ASP A 2 18.22 -6.12 21.86
CA ASP A 2 17.83 -7.17 20.90
C ASP A 2 17.77 -6.59 19.48
N SER A 3 18.20 -7.39 18.49
CA SER A 3 18.22 -6.98 17.09
C SER A 3 16.87 -6.40 16.62
N SER A 4 15.77 -6.93 17.12
CA SER A 4 14.40 -6.47 16.86
C SER A 4 14.13 -5.03 17.33
N ALA A 5 14.63 -4.65 18.51
CA ALA A 5 14.47 -3.29 19.02
C ALA A 5 15.26 -2.27 18.19
N GLN A 6 16.45 -2.65 17.71
CA GLN A 6 17.26 -1.79 16.83
C GLN A 6 16.57 -1.56 15.49
N VAL A 7 15.95 -2.57 14.90
CA VAL A 7 15.17 -2.49 13.67
C VAL A 7 13.99 -1.53 13.81
N ILE A 8 13.23 -1.62 14.90
CA ILE A 8 12.10 -0.71 15.16
C ILE A 8 12.58 0.74 15.35
N ILE A 9 13.65 0.95 16.13
CA ILE A 9 14.20 2.28 16.37
C ILE A 9 14.71 2.90 15.07
N ALA A 10 15.43 2.13 14.24
CA ALA A 10 15.92 2.61 12.94
C ALA A 10 14.78 3.09 12.03
N ASN A 11 13.65 2.35 11.99
CA ASN A 11 12.47 2.78 11.25
C ASN A 11 11.90 4.10 11.81
N LEU A 12 11.66 4.15 13.12
CA LEU A 12 11.03 5.32 13.76
C LEU A 12 11.89 6.58 13.68
N THR A 13 13.20 6.44 13.56
CA THR A 13 14.15 7.56 13.43
C THR A 13 14.53 7.90 11.99
N SER A 14 13.97 7.20 11.01
CA SER A 14 14.21 7.51 9.60
C SER A 14 13.60 8.87 9.20
N PRO A 15 14.26 9.66 8.31
CA PRO A 15 13.76 10.98 7.91
C PRO A 15 12.33 10.96 7.37
N PRO A 16 11.90 9.99 6.54
CA PRO A 16 10.53 9.92 6.05
C PRO A 16 9.50 9.71 7.17
N VAL A 17 9.79 8.83 8.15
CA VAL A 17 8.88 8.55 9.27
C VAL A 17 8.82 9.75 10.24
N LEU A 18 9.95 10.41 10.50
CA LEU A 18 9.98 11.63 11.31
C LEU A 18 9.23 12.78 10.65
N ALA A 19 9.31 12.93 9.33
CA ALA A 19 8.54 13.92 8.59
C ALA A 19 7.03 13.64 8.68
N PHE A 20 6.62 12.36 8.57
CA PHE A 20 5.23 11.95 8.83
C PHE A 20 4.79 12.33 10.24
N ALA A 21 5.59 12.04 11.26
CA ALA A 21 5.30 12.39 12.65
C ALA A 21 5.19 13.92 12.85
N LEU A 22 6.03 14.70 12.17
CA LEU A 22 5.96 16.16 12.18
C LEU A 22 4.66 16.67 11.56
N GLY A 23 4.23 16.11 10.42
CA GLY A 23 2.95 16.44 9.79
C GLY A 23 1.75 16.13 10.68
N LEU A 24 1.78 14.96 11.34
CA LEU A 24 0.76 14.57 12.32
C LEU A 24 0.73 15.53 13.53
N LEU A 25 1.90 15.84 14.08
CA LEU A 25 2.05 16.77 15.22
C LEU A 25 1.51 18.16 14.86
N ALA A 26 1.78 18.67 13.66
CA ALA A 26 1.29 19.96 13.22
C ALA A 26 -0.25 20.05 13.32
N VAL A 27 -0.98 19.00 12.92
CA VAL A 27 -2.44 18.95 13.05
C VAL A 27 -2.87 18.94 14.52
N LEU A 28 -2.15 18.23 15.39
CA LEU A 28 -2.47 18.17 16.82
C LEU A 28 -2.30 19.52 17.50
N VAL A 29 -1.27 20.30 17.12
CA VAL A 29 -1.04 21.66 17.65
C VAL A 29 -1.78 22.74 16.86
N LYS A 30 -2.69 22.35 15.92
CA LYS A 30 -3.46 23.25 15.05
C LYS A 30 -2.57 24.12 14.14
N GLY A 31 -1.36 23.68 13.83
CA GLY A 31 -0.48 24.27 12.83
C GLY A 31 -0.92 23.88 11.41
N ASP A 32 -0.49 24.63 10.42
CA ASP A 32 -0.76 24.34 9.01
C ASP A 32 0.56 24.09 8.27
N LEU A 33 0.86 22.82 8.04
CA LEU A 33 2.00 22.35 7.21
C LEU A 33 1.51 21.72 5.90
N ARG A 34 0.26 21.97 5.51
CA ARG A 34 -0.31 21.42 4.29
C ARG A 34 0.44 21.94 3.07
N LEU A 35 0.90 21.01 2.24
CA LEU A 35 1.43 21.35 0.92
C LEU A 35 0.31 21.81 -0.01
N PRO A 36 0.55 22.82 -0.88
CA PRO A 36 -0.38 23.13 -1.96
C PRO A 36 -0.71 21.88 -2.78
N ASP A 37 -1.99 21.72 -3.16
CA ASP A 37 -2.46 20.53 -3.88
C ASP A 37 -1.64 20.21 -5.16
N PRO A 38 -1.17 21.19 -5.97
CA PRO A 38 -0.31 20.89 -7.12
C PRO A 38 1.04 20.27 -6.73
N ILE A 39 1.64 20.69 -5.60
CA ILE A 39 2.91 20.14 -5.11
C ILE A 39 2.70 18.71 -4.66
N TYR A 40 1.67 18.44 -3.86
CA TYR A 40 1.30 17.08 -3.44
C TYR A 40 1.06 16.15 -4.63
N GLN A 41 0.33 16.64 -5.65
CA GLN A 41 0.10 15.88 -6.88
C GLN A 41 1.39 15.63 -7.66
N GLY A 42 2.27 16.61 -7.76
CA GLY A 42 3.58 16.47 -8.40
C GLY A 42 4.47 15.44 -7.71
N LEU A 43 4.53 15.45 -6.37
CA LEU A 43 5.23 14.43 -5.58
C LEU A 43 4.64 13.03 -5.80
N SER A 44 3.32 12.90 -5.85
CA SER A 44 2.65 11.62 -6.14
C SER A 44 3.00 11.09 -7.54
N ILE A 45 3.01 11.96 -8.57
CA ILE A 45 3.41 11.60 -9.94
C ILE A 45 4.88 11.15 -9.95
N TYR A 46 5.76 11.90 -9.29
CA TYR A 46 7.18 11.59 -9.19
C TYR A 46 7.44 10.21 -8.59
N LEU A 47 6.81 9.93 -7.42
CA LEU A 47 6.99 8.66 -6.72
C LEU A 47 6.45 7.48 -7.52
N LEU A 48 5.23 7.58 -8.06
CA LEU A 48 4.60 6.52 -8.85
C LEU A 48 5.42 6.18 -10.10
N LEU A 49 5.81 7.21 -10.86
CA LEU A 49 6.57 7.05 -12.08
C LEU A 49 7.99 6.51 -11.78
N GLY A 50 8.66 7.06 -10.76
CA GLY A 50 10.01 6.64 -10.37
C GLY A 50 10.07 5.18 -9.91
N ILE A 51 9.11 4.74 -9.09
CA ILE A 51 8.97 3.34 -8.66
C ILE A 51 8.67 2.44 -9.86
N GLY A 52 7.74 2.86 -10.73
CA GLY A 52 7.42 2.11 -11.95
C GLY A 52 8.65 1.92 -12.83
N ILE A 53 9.41 2.98 -13.11
CA ILE A 53 10.64 2.90 -13.94
C ILE A 53 11.66 1.96 -13.30
N LYS A 54 11.97 2.11 -12.01
CA LYS A 54 12.89 1.21 -11.29
C LYS A 54 12.45 -0.26 -11.40
N GLY A 55 11.16 -0.52 -11.14
CA GLY A 55 10.58 -1.85 -11.26
C GLY A 55 10.64 -2.42 -12.67
N GLY A 56 10.41 -1.61 -13.70
CA GLY A 56 10.50 -2.01 -15.10
C GLY A 56 11.93 -2.38 -15.54
N VAL A 57 12.92 -1.60 -15.08
CA VAL A 57 14.34 -1.94 -15.31
C VAL A 57 14.70 -3.28 -14.68
N SER A 58 14.29 -3.51 -13.44
CA SER A 58 14.53 -4.77 -12.73
C SER A 58 13.77 -5.95 -13.35
N LEU A 59 12.52 -5.73 -13.76
CA LEU A 59 11.73 -6.75 -14.45
C LEU A 59 12.40 -7.21 -15.76
N ARG A 60 13.03 -6.28 -16.51
CA ARG A 60 13.79 -6.64 -17.72
C ARG A 60 14.99 -7.53 -17.44
N GLN A 61 15.57 -7.43 -16.24
CA GLN A 61 16.73 -8.21 -15.82
C GLN A 61 16.37 -9.55 -15.17
N SER A 62 15.08 -9.73 -14.82
CA SER A 62 14.59 -10.94 -14.17
C SER A 62 14.21 -12.01 -15.20
N GLU A 63 14.38 -13.27 -14.84
CA GLU A 63 13.86 -14.38 -15.63
C GLU A 63 12.35 -14.49 -15.43
N LEU A 64 11.62 -14.84 -16.49
CA LEU A 64 10.15 -14.97 -16.41
C LEU A 64 9.73 -16.06 -15.41
N SER A 65 10.53 -17.12 -15.27
CA SER A 65 10.35 -18.17 -14.26
C SER A 65 10.30 -17.64 -12.84
N ASP A 66 11.16 -16.68 -12.51
CA ASP A 66 11.28 -16.11 -11.16
C ASP A 66 10.12 -15.19 -10.83
N VAL A 67 9.51 -14.57 -11.84
CA VAL A 67 8.40 -13.62 -11.68
C VAL A 67 7.05 -14.30 -11.69
N ALA A 68 6.89 -15.37 -12.47
CA ALA A 68 5.56 -15.95 -12.74
C ALA A 68 4.85 -16.50 -11.49
N ILE A 69 5.57 -17.23 -10.64
CA ILE A 69 4.99 -17.83 -9.43
C ILE A 69 4.65 -16.74 -8.40
N PRO A 70 5.54 -15.78 -8.06
CA PRO A 70 5.18 -14.64 -7.20
C PRO A 70 4.05 -13.79 -7.76
N ALA A 71 3.98 -13.58 -9.08
CA ALA A 71 2.89 -12.85 -9.72
C ALA A 71 1.55 -13.56 -9.53
N LEU A 72 1.50 -14.89 -9.73
CA LEU A 72 0.30 -15.69 -9.50
C LEU A 72 -0.12 -15.66 -8.02
N ALA A 73 0.83 -15.84 -7.09
CA ALA A 73 0.59 -15.75 -5.65
C ALA A 73 -0.01 -14.37 -5.28
N THR A 74 0.52 -13.30 -5.87
CA THR A 74 0.04 -11.94 -5.67
C THR A 74 -1.39 -11.75 -6.17
N ILE A 75 -1.73 -12.27 -7.34
CA ILE A 75 -3.11 -12.21 -7.87
C ILE A 75 -4.07 -12.98 -6.96
N ILE A 76 -3.67 -14.17 -6.48
CA ILE A 76 -4.49 -14.95 -5.52
C ILE A 76 -4.71 -14.16 -4.23
N LEU A 77 -3.68 -13.49 -3.69
CA LEU A 77 -3.83 -12.60 -2.54
C LEU A 77 -4.77 -11.44 -2.84
N GLY A 78 -4.67 -10.82 -4.02
CA GLY A 78 -5.54 -9.73 -4.46
C GLY A 78 -7.02 -10.13 -4.54
N LEU A 79 -7.32 -11.40 -4.81
CA LEU A 79 -8.66 -11.95 -4.76
C LEU A 79 -9.10 -12.32 -3.34
N LEU A 80 -8.19 -12.86 -2.53
CA LEU A 80 -8.47 -13.41 -1.21
C LEU A 80 -8.63 -12.31 -0.13
N ILE A 81 -7.72 -11.33 -0.09
CA ILE A 81 -7.70 -10.29 0.94
C ILE A 81 -9.04 -9.51 1.02
N PRO A 82 -9.63 -9.02 -0.09
CA PRO A 82 -10.90 -8.30 0.00
C PRO A 82 -12.06 -9.17 0.51
N VAL A 83 -12.07 -10.47 0.20
CA VAL A 83 -13.07 -11.41 0.73
C VAL A 83 -12.91 -11.54 2.25
N LEU A 84 -11.68 -11.71 2.73
CA LEU A 84 -11.38 -11.75 4.17
C LEU A 84 -11.74 -10.43 4.84
N ALA A 85 -11.39 -9.29 4.25
CA ALA A 85 -11.73 -7.96 4.78
C ALA A 85 -13.24 -7.78 4.91
N PHE A 86 -14.01 -8.17 3.88
CA PHE A 86 -15.46 -8.12 3.90
C PHE A 86 -16.05 -9.01 4.99
N PHE A 87 -15.52 -10.22 5.17
CA PHE A 87 -15.97 -11.16 6.20
C PHE A 87 -15.65 -10.63 7.62
N PHE A 88 -14.41 -10.23 7.88
CA PHE A 88 -14.00 -9.78 9.21
C PHE A 88 -14.66 -8.47 9.61
N THR A 89 -14.86 -7.51 8.71
CA THR A 89 -15.63 -6.30 8.99
C THR A 89 -17.07 -6.64 9.37
N GLY A 90 -17.68 -7.65 8.74
CA GLY A 90 -19.02 -8.13 9.11
C GLY A 90 -19.10 -8.78 10.49
N LYS A 91 -18.00 -9.34 11.00
CA LYS A 91 -17.91 -9.93 12.34
C LYS A 91 -17.60 -8.88 13.43
N LEU A 92 -16.78 -7.91 13.12
CA LEU A 92 -16.25 -6.94 14.09
C LEU A 92 -17.07 -5.64 14.15
N THR A 93 -17.91 -5.36 13.14
CA THR A 93 -18.63 -4.09 13.02
C THR A 93 -20.10 -4.32 12.68
N LYS A 94 -20.91 -3.27 12.85
CA LYS A 94 -22.31 -3.22 12.41
C LYS A 94 -22.48 -2.41 11.12
N LEU A 95 -21.44 -2.35 10.28
CA LEU A 95 -21.46 -1.58 9.04
C LEU A 95 -22.39 -2.22 8.00
N SER A 96 -22.92 -1.37 7.14
CA SER A 96 -23.68 -1.80 5.96
C SER A 96 -22.82 -2.67 5.02
N GLU A 97 -23.45 -3.50 4.19
CA GLU A 97 -22.69 -4.28 3.19
C GLU A 97 -21.95 -3.40 2.20
N VAL A 98 -22.50 -2.24 1.88
CA VAL A 98 -21.87 -1.25 1.00
C VAL A 98 -20.59 -0.68 1.64
N ASP A 99 -20.62 -0.29 2.91
CA ASP A 99 -19.44 0.19 3.64
C ASP A 99 -18.39 -0.93 3.80
N ARG A 100 -18.84 -2.16 4.05
CA ARG A 100 -17.95 -3.33 4.12
C ARG A 100 -17.28 -3.63 2.77
N GLY A 101 -18.03 -3.50 1.66
CA GLY A 101 -17.49 -3.62 0.31
C GLY A 101 -16.48 -2.52 -0.02
N ALA A 102 -16.77 -1.28 0.39
CA ALA A 102 -15.84 -0.18 0.28
C ALA A 102 -14.54 -0.43 1.06
N LEU A 103 -14.64 -0.87 2.31
CA LEU A 103 -13.47 -1.30 3.10
C LEU A 103 -12.72 -2.45 2.42
N ALA A 104 -13.44 -3.46 1.92
CA ALA A 104 -12.83 -4.58 1.20
C ALA A 104 -12.06 -4.13 -0.04
N ALA A 105 -12.56 -3.15 -0.80
CA ALA A 105 -11.86 -2.56 -1.94
C ALA A 105 -10.58 -1.82 -1.51
N HIS A 106 -10.61 -1.11 -0.37
CA HIS A 106 -9.44 -0.41 0.15
C HIS A 106 -8.36 -1.37 0.66
N TYR A 107 -8.75 -2.40 1.42
CA TYR A 107 -7.82 -3.37 2.01
C TYR A 107 -7.38 -4.48 1.04
N GLY A 108 -8.15 -4.74 -0.01
CA GLY A 108 -7.77 -5.64 -1.10
C GLY A 108 -6.79 -5.00 -2.10
N SER A 109 -6.73 -3.68 -2.13
CA SER A 109 -5.78 -2.89 -2.91
C SER A 109 -4.57 -2.49 -2.05
N THR A 110 -3.61 -1.78 -2.64
CA THR A 110 -2.33 -1.48 -2.00
C THR A 110 -2.13 0.00 -1.72
N SER A 111 -1.19 0.29 -0.83
CA SER A 111 -0.67 1.63 -0.61
C SER A 111 0.73 1.76 -1.18
N LEU A 112 0.86 2.52 -2.26
CA LEU A 112 2.17 2.88 -2.82
C LEU A 112 3.13 3.43 -1.77
N VAL A 113 2.62 4.28 -0.88
CA VAL A 113 3.45 4.97 0.11
C VAL A 113 3.96 4.01 1.17
N THR A 114 3.12 3.09 1.63
CA THR A 114 3.52 2.03 2.56
C THR A 114 4.55 1.11 1.91
N PHE A 115 4.33 0.73 0.65
CA PHE A 115 5.30 -0.04 -0.14
C PHE A 115 6.64 0.69 -0.25
N THR A 116 6.63 1.96 -0.64
CA THR A 116 7.86 2.75 -0.78
C THR A 116 8.62 2.88 0.54
N ALA A 117 7.89 3.13 1.64
CA ALA A 117 8.49 3.18 2.98
C ALA A 117 9.11 1.84 3.36
N ALA A 118 8.48 0.72 3.00
CA ALA A 118 9.04 -0.61 3.24
C ALA A 118 10.34 -0.84 2.44
N LEU A 119 10.38 -0.45 1.16
CA LEU A 119 11.62 -0.57 0.37
C LEU A 119 12.76 0.24 0.98
N VAL A 120 12.50 1.49 1.36
CA VAL A 120 13.50 2.35 2.02
C VAL A 120 13.96 1.74 3.35
N PHE A 121 13.02 1.18 4.12
CA PHE A 121 13.35 0.49 5.37
C PHE A 121 14.25 -0.73 5.16
N LEU A 122 13.96 -1.57 4.16
CA LEU A 122 14.77 -2.74 3.82
C LEU A 122 16.16 -2.33 3.32
N GLU A 123 16.24 -1.32 2.45
CA GLU A 123 17.51 -0.76 1.95
C GLU A 123 18.38 -0.23 3.10
N GLN A 124 17.82 0.54 4.04
CA GLN A 124 18.53 1.04 5.23
C GLN A 124 18.94 -0.08 6.18
N SER A 125 18.21 -1.18 6.20
CA SER A 125 18.52 -2.38 7.00
C SER A 125 19.46 -3.35 6.28
N SER A 126 19.93 -3.02 5.07
CA SER A 126 20.76 -3.88 4.20
C SER A 126 20.11 -5.23 3.88
N ILE A 127 18.77 -5.28 3.84
CA ILE A 127 17.99 -6.46 3.48
C ILE A 127 17.73 -6.44 1.97
N GLN A 128 18.21 -7.47 1.28
CA GLN A 128 18.02 -7.63 -0.16
C GLN A 128 16.60 -8.12 -0.47
N TYR A 129 16.05 -7.70 -1.60
CA TYR A 129 14.76 -8.13 -2.14
C TYR A 129 14.83 -8.17 -3.67
N GLU A 130 13.92 -8.89 -4.30
CA GLU A 130 13.85 -8.99 -5.76
C GLU A 130 13.45 -7.65 -6.38
N GLY A 131 14.19 -7.20 -7.35
CA GLY A 131 13.94 -5.90 -8.00
C GLY A 131 12.57 -5.79 -8.68
N PHE A 132 11.96 -6.93 -9.06
CA PHE A 132 10.63 -6.97 -9.70
C PHE A 132 9.44 -6.81 -8.73
N VAL A 133 9.65 -6.68 -7.41
CA VAL A 133 8.55 -6.55 -6.42
C VAL A 133 7.60 -5.38 -6.71
N THR A 134 8.06 -4.37 -7.44
CA THR A 134 7.19 -3.28 -7.93
C THR A 134 6.10 -3.79 -8.90
N THR A 135 6.37 -4.86 -9.64
CA THR A 135 5.36 -5.50 -10.49
C THR A 135 4.26 -6.14 -9.65
N LEU A 136 4.62 -6.71 -8.48
CA LEU A 136 3.66 -7.28 -7.55
C LEU A 136 2.71 -6.21 -6.97
N LEU A 137 3.22 -5.00 -6.70
CA LEU A 137 2.38 -3.86 -6.31
C LEU A 137 1.28 -3.59 -7.36
N ALA A 138 1.65 -3.50 -8.64
CA ALA A 138 0.69 -3.24 -9.72
C ALA A 138 -0.33 -4.38 -9.89
N LEU A 139 0.10 -5.63 -9.72
CA LEU A 139 -0.78 -6.80 -9.84
C LEU A 139 -1.76 -6.93 -8.69
N LEU A 140 -1.39 -6.52 -7.48
CA LEU A 140 -2.29 -6.60 -6.32
C LEU A 140 -3.36 -5.50 -6.33
N GLU A 141 -3.07 -4.35 -6.91
CA GLU A 141 -3.93 -3.16 -6.82
C GLU A 141 -5.31 -3.37 -7.45
N ILE A 142 -5.38 -3.97 -8.62
CA ILE A 142 -6.61 -4.07 -9.44
C ILE A 142 -7.59 -5.12 -8.93
N PRO A 143 -7.21 -6.39 -8.72
CA PRO A 143 -8.14 -7.45 -8.32
C PRO A 143 -8.87 -7.12 -7.02
N GLY A 144 -8.16 -6.56 -6.06
CA GLY A 144 -8.71 -6.22 -4.76
C GLY A 144 -9.82 -5.17 -4.81
N ILE A 145 -9.65 -4.14 -5.65
CA ILE A 145 -10.71 -3.13 -5.85
C ILE A 145 -11.93 -3.80 -6.47
N ILE A 146 -11.76 -4.57 -7.54
CA ILE A 146 -12.87 -5.22 -8.27
C ILE A 146 -13.67 -6.13 -7.33
N VAL A 147 -13.01 -7.02 -6.60
CA VAL A 147 -13.68 -7.95 -5.67
C VAL A 147 -14.40 -7.20 -4.55
N GLY A 148 -13.78 -6.18 -3.97
CA GLY A 148 -14.42 -5.36 -2.94
C GLY A 148 -15.69 -4.66 -3.43
N LEU A 149 -15.63 -4.08 -4.63
CA LEU A 149 -16.80 -3.46 -5.27
C LEU A 149 -17.91 -4.50 -5.58
N MET A 150 -17.53 -5.67 -6.07
CA MET A 150 -18.49 -6.78 -6.33
C MET A 150 -19.20 -7.20 -5.04
N LEU A 151 -18.46 -7.35 -3.94
CA LEU A 151 -19.02 -7.75 -2.65
C LEU A 151 -19.96 -6.68 -2.07
N GLY A 152 -19.61 -5.40 -2.22
CA GLY A 152 -20.42 -4.28 -1.73
C GLY A 152 -21.67 -4.00 -2.56
N SER A 153 -21.65 -4.32 -3.84
CA SER A 153 -22.76 -4.01 -4.77
C SER A 153 -23.78 -5.12 -4.92
N ARG A 154 -23.49 -6.33 -4.47
CA ARG A 154 -24.31 -7.53 -4.79
C ARG A 154 -25.76 -7.50 -4.33
N HIS A 155 -26.11 -6.69 -3.34
CA HIS A 155 -27.48 -6.53 -2.85
C HIS A 155 -28.07 -5.14 -3.15
N LEU A 156 -27.39 -4.33 -3.97
CA LEU A 156 -27.94 -3.06 -4.40
C LEU A 156 -29.12 -3.29 -5.36
N LYS A 157 -30.20 -2.48 -5.19
CA LYS A 157 -31.36 -2.51 -6.05
C LYS A 157 -31.18 -1.81 -7.39
N ARG A 158 -30.03 -1.21 -7.61
CA ARG A 158 -29.66 -0.53 -8.86
C ARG A 158 -28.56 -1.29 -9.60
N ASP A 159 -28.51 -1.12 -10.89
CA ASP A 159 -27.40 -1.61 -11.69
C ASP A 159 -26.13 -0.79 -11.42
N VAL A 160 -25.01 -1.47 -11.27
CA VAL A 160 -23.68 -0.86 -11.19
C VAL A 160 -23.13 -0.78 -12.60
N SER A 161 -22.67 0.40 -13.01
CA SER A 161 -21.99 0.58 -14.30
C SER A 161 -20.58 -0.02 -14.20
N TRP A 162 -20.45 -1.31 -14.45
CA TRP A 162 -19.16 -2.01 -14.43
C TRP A 162 -18.19 -1.49 -15.49
N GLY A 163 -18.71 -1.08 -16.67
CA GLY A 163 -17.88 -0.49 -17.72
C GLY A 163 -17.19 0.79 -17.25
N GLU A 164 -17.93 1.71 -16.66
CA GLU A 164 -17.39 2.96 -16.10
C GLU A 164 -16.47 2.71 -14.91
N SER A 165 -16.84 1.78 -14.03
CA SER A 165 -16.02 1.42 -12.85
C SER A 165 -14.68 0.81 -13.26
N LEU A 166 -14.66 -0.08 -14.23
CA LEU A 166 -13.42 -0.67 -14.77
C LEU A 166 -12.60 0.39 -15.50
N GLN A 167 -13.23 1.23 -16.31
CA GLN A 167 -12.55 2.34 -16.97
C GLN A 167 -11.88 3.27 -15.95
N GLU A 168 -12.57 3.66 -14.87
CA GLU A 168 -12.02 4.48 -13.79
C GLU A 168 -10.81 3.81 -13.12
N ILE A 169 -10.88 2.50 -12.83
CA ILE A 169 -9.76 1.75 -12.26
C ILE A 169 -8.56 1.77 -13.20
N PHE A 170 -8.74 1.35 -14.46
CA PHE A 170 -7.63 1.23 -15.42
C PHE A 170 -7.08 2.58 -15.89
N SER A 171 -7.90 3.63 -15.93
CA SER A 171 -7.49 5.00 -16.26
C SER A 171 -7.04 5.82 -15.04
N SER A 172 -7.04 5.22 -13.85
CA SER A 172 -6.60 5.91 -12.65
C SER A 172 -5.14 6.37 -12.77
N ARG A 173 -4.85 7.56 -12.24
CA ARG A 173 -3.50 8.13 -12.25
C ARG A 173 -2.46 7.17 -11.68
N SER A 174 -2.80 6.46 -10.60
CA SER A 174 -1.88 5.51 -9.95
C SER A 174 -1.48 4.38 -10.89
N ILE A 175 -2.47 3.74 -11.51
CA ILE A 175 -2.22 2.60 -12.42
C ILE A 175 -1.50 3.06 -13.68
N LEU A 176 -1.93 4.15 -14.31
CA LEU A 176 -1.30 4.66 -15.51
C LEU A 176 0.17 5.04 -15.29
N LEU A 177 0.49 5.70 -14.18
CA LEU A 177 1.86 6.10 -13.87
C LEU A 177 2.73 4.90 -13.46
N LEU A 178 2.19 3.96 -12.69
CA LEU A 178 2.93 2.79 -12.25
C LEU A 178 3.20 1.84 -13.41
N VAL A 179 2.16 1.45 -14.17
CA VAL A 179 2.28 0.55 -15.32
C VAL A 179 3.04 1.23 -16.46
N GLY A 180 2.75 2.50 -16.74
CA GLY A 180 3.51 3.29 -17.72
C GLY A 180 4.98 3.40 -17.35
N GLY A 181 5.30 3.61 -16.07
CA GLY A 181 6.66 3.58 -15.54
C GLY A 181 7.33 2.22 -15.73
N LEU A 182 6.63 1.12 -15.42
CA LEU A 182 7.12 -0.25 -15.65
C LEU A 182 7.47 -0.47 -17.16
N VAL A 183 6.59 -0.05 -18.06
CA VAL A 183 6.82 -0.15 -19.50
C VAL A 183 8.01 0.70 -19.93
N LEU A 184 8.13 1.94 -19.45
CA LEU A 184 9.25 2.82 -19.74
C LEU A 184 10.58 2.23 -19.23
N GLY A 185 10.61 1.75 -17.98
CA GLY A 185 11.80 1.14 -17.40
C GLY A 185 12.21 -0.13 -18.13
N PHE A 186 11.26 -0.99 -18.45
CA PHE A 186 11.48 -2.21 -19.22
C PHE A 186 12.03 -1.92 -20.63
N ALA A 187 11.45 -0.95 -21.32
CA ALA A 187 11.88 -0.57 -22.67
C ALA A 187 13.28 0.05 -22.71
N THR A 188 13.58 0.96 -21.73
CA THR A 188 14.84 1.71 -21.71
C THR A 188 15.98 0.96 -21.02
N GLY A 189 15.67 0.07 -20.08
CA GLY A 189 16.65 -0.72 -19.34
C GLY A 189 17.62 0.14 -18.51
N THR A 190 18.73 -0.47 -18.08
CA THR A 190 19.75 0.19 -17.24
C THR A 190 20.39 1.40 -17.90
N VAL A 191 20.64 1.33 -19.22
CA VAL A 191 21.27 2.43 -19.98
C VAL A 191 20.37 3.67 -20.00
N GLY A 192 19.07 3.47 -20.20
CA GLY A 192 18.11 4.58 -20.15
C GLY A 192 17.94 5.12 -18.74
N TYR A 193 17.85 4.23 -17.76
CA TYR A 193 17.70 4.61 -16.35
C TYR A 193 18.88 5.43 -15.82
N ALA A 194 20.11 5.07 -16.17
CA ALA A 194 21.31 5.79 -15.75
C ALA A 194 21.28 7.29 -16.08
N LYS A 195 20.58 7.68 -17.17
CA LYS A 195 20.44 9.10 -17.57
C LYS A 195 19.49 9.90 -16.65
N ILE A 196 18.56 9.24 -15.99
CA ILE A 196 17.53 9.85 -15.14
C ILE A 196 17.69 9.46 -13.66
N GLU A 197 18.65 8.60 -13.33
CA GLU A 197 18.95 8.15 -11.98
C GLU A 197 19.18 9.32 -11.00
N PRO A 198 19.92 10.39 -11.34
CA PRO A 198 20.12 11.52 -10.42
C PRO A 198 18.80 12.14 -9.95
N PHE A 199 17.74 12.09 -10.76
CA PHE A 199 16.43 12.60 -10.44
C PHE A 199 15.52 11.55 -9.78
N PHE A 200 15.37 10.36 -10.38
CA PHE A 200 14.47 9.31 -9.89
C PHE A 200 15.12 8.32 -8.89
N GLY A 201 16.42 8.40 -8.70
CA GLY A 201 17.16 7.59 -7.72
C GLY A 201 17.65 8.44 -6.55
N ALA A 202 18.64 9.30 -6.79
CA ALA A 202 19.31 10.04 -5.72
C ALA A 202 18.38 10.99 -4.93
N LEU A 203 17.42 11.66 -5.59
CA LEU A 203 16.46 12.55 -4.92
C LEU A 203 15.26 11.82 -4.31
N PHE A 204 15.12 10.50 -4.54
CA PHE A 204 13.90 9.77 -4.23
C PHE A 204 13.51 9.83 -2.74
N ILE A 205 14.45 9.62 -1.83
CA ILE A 205 14.20 9.64 -0.38
C ILE A 205 13.78 11.04 0.08
N GLY A 206 14.38 12.09 -0.46
CA GLY A 206 14.00 13.48 -0.14
C GLY A 206 12.56 13.79 -0.56
N MET A 207 12.18 13.38 -1.79
CA MET A 207 10.81 13.55 -2.29
C MET A 207 9.79 12.73 -1.50
N LEU A 208 10.14 11.50 -1.11
CA LEU A 208 9.34 10.68 -0.22
C LEU A 208 9.17 11.35 1.16
N THR A 209 10.21 11.96 1.69
CA THR A 209 10.17 12.67 2.98
C THR A 209 9.16 13.82 2.93
N LEU A 210 9.19 14.65 1.88
CA LEU A 210 8.20 15.72 1.69
C LEU A 210 6.78 15.16 1.52
N PHE A 211 6.64 14.07 0.77
CA PHE A 211 5.35 13.43 0.58
C PHE A 211 4.79 12.88 1.90
N LEU A 212 5.62 12.25 2.73
CA LEU A 212 5.22 11.72 4.04
C LEU A 212 4.89 12.82 5.05
N LEU A 213 5.49 14.00 4.96
CA LEU A 213 5.08 15.18 5.74
C LEU A 213 3.61 15.53 5.47
N GLU A 214 3.21 15.61 4.19
CA GLU A 214 1.81 15.84 3.81
C GLU A 214 0.90 14.70 4.25
N MET A 215 1.35 13.45 4.10
CA MET A 215 0.58 12.29 4.53
C MET A 215 0.32 12.27 6.03
N GLY A 216 1.29 12.74 6.84
CA GLY A 216 1.10 12.94 8.28
C GLY A 216 0.01 13.97 8.59
N THR A 217 0.00 15.07 7.84
CA THR A 217 -1.05 16.10 7.94
C THR A 217 -2.42 15.56 7.56
N LEU A 218 -2.53 14.82 6.46
CA LEU A 218 -3.78 14.22 6.00
C LEU A 218 -4.29 13.15 6.98
N ALA A 219 -3.42 12.26 7.48
CA ALA A 219 -3.75 11.24 8.47
C ALA A 219 -4.25 11.89 9.77
N GLY A 220 -3.57 12.93 10.26
CA GLY A 220 -3.97 13.66 11.46
C GLY A 220 -5.36 14.28 11.37
N ARG A 221 -5.73 14.79 10.20
CA ARG A 221 -7.10 15.30 9.95
C ARG A 221 -8.13 14.17 9.98
N ARG A 222 -7.83 13.00 9.40
CA ARG A 222 -8.70 11.82 9.38
C ARG A 222 -8.83 11.12 10.72
N MET A 223 -7.84 11.25 11.63
CA MET A 223 -7.95 10.72 12.99
C MET A 223 -9.13 11.28 13.78
N ARG A 224 -9.64 12.45 13.41
CA ARG A 224 -10.87 13.00 14.03
C ARG A 224 -12.10 12.17 13.67
N ASP A 225 -12.14 11.61 12.47
CA ASP A 225 -13.23 10.77 11.98
C ASP A 225 -13.22 9.38 12.64
N VAL A 226 -12.05 8.93 13.15
CA VAL A 226 -11.87 7.65 13.85
C VAL A 226 -12.73 7.55 15.10
N LYS A 227 -12.95 8.66 15.83
CA LYS A 227 -13.79 8.67 17.04
C LYS A 227 -15.23 8.24 16.77
N SER A 228 -15.74 8.47 15.56
CA SER A 228 -17.09 8.08 15.13
C SER A 228 -17.17 6.66 14.57
N ALA A 229 -16.01 6.04 14.30
CA ALA A 229 -15.90 4.77 13.58
C ALA A 229 -16.24 3.53 14.43
N GLY A 230 -16.22 3.66 15.76
CA GLY A 230 -16.48 2.58 16.71
C GLY A 230 -15.29 1.64 16.92
N ALA A 231 -15.25 0.99 18.08
CA ALA A 231 -14.14 0.13 18.51
C ALA A 231 -13.86 -1.04 17.54
N GLY A 232 -14.91 -1.63 16.95
CA GLY A 232 -14.76 -2.75 16.02
C GLY A 232 -13.98 -2.38 14.76
N LEU A 233 -14.16 -1.16 14.23
CA LEU A 233 -13.40 -0.69 13.07
C LEU A 233 -11.94 -0.39 13.43
N ILE A 234 -11.69 0.14 14.64
CA ILE A 234 -10.30 0.36 15.11
C ILE A 234 -9.56 -0.97 15.25
N VAL A 235 -10.20 -1.97 15.87
CA VAL A 235 -9.64 -3.33 15.98
C VAL A 235 -9.38 -3.92 14.60
N PHE A 236 -10.33 -3.82 13.67
CA PHE A 236 -10.14 -4.27 12.30
C PHE A 236 -8.96 -3.58 11.63
N ALA A 237 -8.87 -2.25 11.71
CA ALA A 237 -7.86 -1.45 11.03
C ALA A 237 -6.43 -1.68 11.54
N ILE A 238 -6.25 -2.34 12.69
CA ILE A 238 -4.95 -2.74 13.25
C ILE A 238 -4.71 -4.24 13.08
N ALA A 239 -5.67 -5.09 13.50
CA ALA A 239 -5.47 -6.53 13.52
C ALA A 239 -5.52 -7.16 12.12
N PHE A 240 -6.36 -6.64 11.21
CA PHE A 240 -6.47 -7.18 9.86
C PHE A 240 -5.17 -6.99 9.05
N PRO A 241 -4.51 -5.81 9.02
CA PRO A 241 -3.18 -5.64 8.42
C PRO A 241 -2.13 -6.63 8.93
N ILE A 242 -2.12 -6.92 10.22
CA ILE A 242 -1.18 -7.91 10.79
C ILE A 242 -1.48 -9.30 10.19
N GLY A 243 -2.73 -9.74 10.22
CA GLY A 243 -3.11 -11.05 9.71
C GLY A 243 -2.89 -11.20 8.21
N SER A 244 -3.31 -10.22 7.40
CA SER A 244 -3.10 -10.21 5.95
C SER A 244 -1.61 -10.07 5.59
N GLY A 245 -0.84 -9.34 6.39
CA GLY A 245 0.61 -9.22 6.22
C GLY A 245 1.33 -10.53 6.47
N ILE A 246 1.00 -11.25 7.54
CA ILE A 246 1.52 -12.61 7.79
C ILE A 246 1.17 -13.54 6.63
N LEU A 247 -0.07 -13.48 6.15
CA LEU A 247 -0.50 -14.25 4.99
C LEU A 247 0.33 -13.91 3.75
N GLY A 248 0.60 -12.62 3.50
CA GLY A 248 1.45 -12.16 2.41
C GLY A 248 2.88 -12.70 2.51
N VAL A 249 3.48 -12.72 3.71
CA VAL A 249 4.81 -13.32 3.94
C VAL A 249 4.80 -14.82 3.60
N VAL A 250 3.78 -15.56 4.06
CA VAL A 250 3.65 -17.00 3.79
C VAL A 250 3.53 -17.26 2.28
N PHE A 251 2.71 -16.48 1.57
CA PHE A 251 2.60 -16.57 0.11
C PHE A 251 3.91 -16.17 -0.59
N GLY A 252 4.64 -15.21 -0.06
CA GLY A 252 5.96 -14.82 -0.55
C GLY A 252 6.94 -15.99 -0.51
N TYR A 253 7.12 -16.62 0.63
CA TYR A 253 7.99 -17.80 0.74
C TYR A 253 7.49 -18.97 -0.10
N ALA A 254 6.19 -19.28 -0.07
CA ALA A 254 5.61 -20.34 -0.87
C ALA A 254 5.78 -20.11 -2.39
N SER A 255 5.97 -18.88 -2.82
CA SER A 255 6.22 -18.52 -4.23
C SER A 255 7.71 -18.42 -4.59
N GLY A 256 8.62 -18.67 -3.64
CA GLY A 256 10.07 -18.67 -3.88
C GLY A 256 10.73 -17.29 -3.73
N LEU A 257 10.05 -16.30 -3.16
CA LEU A 257 10.68 -15.01 -2.85
C LEU A 257 11.71 -15.16 -1.70
N SER A 258 12.75 -14.34 -1.76
CA SER A 258 13.68 -14.16 -0.64
C SER A 258 12.97 -13.61 0.61
N MET A 259 13.66 -13.57 1.72
CA MET A 259 13.16 -12.98 2.97
C MET A 259 12.68 -11.54 2.74
N GLY A 260 13.47 -10.73 2.05
CA GLY A 260 13.09 -9.35 1.75
C GLY A 260 11.90 -9.25 0.79
N GLY A 261 11.85 -10.07 -0.26
CA GLY A 261 10.71 -10.14 -1.18
C GLY A 261 9.44 -10.61 -0.49
N ALA A 262 9.52 -11.63 0.37
CA ALA A 262 8.40 -12.11 1.19
C ALA A 262 7.92 -11.03 2.17
N ALA A 263 8.83 -10.28 2.79
CA ALA A 263 8.49 -9.13 3.63
C ALA A 263 7.76 -8.04 2.82
N VAL A 264 8.23 -7.73 1.61
CA VAL A 264 7.57 -6.76 0.72
C VAL A 264 6.15 -7.21 0.37
N LEU A 265 5.95 -8.47 -0.03
CA LEU A 265 4.62 -9.00 -0.33
C LEU A 265 3.72 -8.99 0.93
N GLY A 266 4.28 -9.25 2.10
CA GLY A 266 3.61 -9.11 3.38
C GLY A 266 3.16 -7.67 3.65
N VAL A 267 4.01 -6.68 3.43
CA VAL A 267 3.66 -5.26 3.60
C VAL A 267 2.61 -4.81 2.58
N LEU A 268 2.70 -5.28 1.33
CA LEU A 268 1.67 -5.05 0.32
C LEU A 268 0.31 -5.57 0.79
N ALA A 269 0.28 -6.81 1.27
CA ALA A 269 -0.93 -7.46 1.79
C ALA A 269 -1.47 -6.80 3.08
N ALA A 270 -0.60 -6.22 3.91
CA ALA A 270 -0.95 -5.47 5.12
C ALA A 270 -1.41 -4.03 4.83
N SER A 271 -1.25 -3.54 3.62
CA SER A 271 -1.54 -2.15 3.29
C SER A 271 -3.02 -1.94 2.92
N ALA A 272 -3.45 -0.69 2.86
CA ALA A 272 -4.78 -0.33 2.40
C ALA A 272 -4.68 0.89 1.48
N SER A 273 -5.32 0.83 0.32
CA SER A 273 -5.35 1.94 -0.63
C SER A 273 -6.17 3.11 -0.07
N TYR A 274 -5.66 4.32 -0.27
CA TYR A 274 -6.38 5.57 0.02
C TYR A 274 -6.24 6.61 -1.12
N ILE A 275 -5.63 6.20 -2.24
CA ILE A 275 -5.46 7.02 -3.44
C ILE A 275 -6.29 6.44 -4.59
N ALA A 276 -6.09 5.18 -4.97
CA ALA A 276 -6.76 4.55 -6.10
C ALA A 276 -8.19 4.08 -5.76
N ALA A 277 -8.36 3.33 -4.67
CA ALA A 277 -9.66 2.77 -4.30
C ALA A 277 -10.78 3.81 -4.08
N PRO A 278 -10.54 5.01 -3.48
CA PRO A 278 -11.60 5.98 -3.24
C PRO A 278 -12.34 6.46 -4.49
N ALA A 279 -11.67 6.58 -5.63
CA ALA A 279 -12.31 7.02 -6.89
C ALA A 279 -13.27 5.96 -7.41
N ALA A 280 -12.82 4.71 -7.49
CA ALA A 280 -13.63 3.57 -7.90
C ALA A 280 -14.81 3.31 -6.95
N VAL A 281 -14.59 3.42 -5.63
CA VAL A 281 -15.65 3.27 -4.62
C VAL A 281 -16.71 4.35 -4.76
N ARG A 282 -16.32 5.62 -4.94
CA ARG A 282 -17.30 6.72 -5.13
C ARG A 282 -18.17 6.54 -6.36
N LEU A 283 -17.65 5.92 -7.41
CA LEU A 283 -18.38 5.67 -8.63
C LEU A 283 -19.31 4.45 -8.49
N ALA A 284 -18.78 3.33 -8.02
CA ALA A 284 -19.51 2.06 -7.94
C ALA A 284 -20.41 1.94 -6.70
N LEU A 285 -20.00 2.52 -5.58
CA LEU A 285 -20.67 2.45 -4.27
C LEU A 285 -20.86 3.87 -3.67
N PRO A 286 -21.58 4.79 -4.35
CA PRO A 286 -21.75 6.17 -3.87
C PRO A 286 -22.47 6.26 -2.51
N GLU A 287 -23.16 5.19 -2.09
CA GLU A 287 -23.80 5.08 -0.78
C GLU A 287 -22.81 4.82 0.36
N ALA A 288 -21.56 4.39 0.05
CA ALA A 288 -20.54 4.14 1.05
C ALA A 288 -20.08 5.44 1.70
N ASN A 289 -19.87 5.38 3.02
CA ASN A 289 -19.42 6.54 3.78
C ASN A 289 -17.91 6.76 3.69
N PRO A 290 -17.43 7.84 3.03
CA PRO A 290 -16.00 8.14 2.91
C PRO A 290 -15.29 8.33 4.27
N GLY A 291 -16.01 8.81 5.29
CA GLY A 291 -15.46 8.95 6.64
C GLY A 291 -15.04 7.61 7.24
N ILE A 292 -15.73 6.51 6.93
CA ILE A 292 -15.44 5.18 7.44
C ILE A 292 -14.18 4.60 6.79
N TYR A 293 -14.19 4.47 5.45
CA TYR A 293 -13.08 3.79 4.77
C TYR A 293 -11.78 4.62 4.76
N LEU A 294 -11.86 5.95 4.73
CA LEU A 294 -10.66 6.80 4.83
C LEU A 294 -10.15 6.91 6.27
N ALA A 295 -11.02 6.92 7.28
CA ALA A 295 -10.57 6.85 8.67
C ALA A 295 -9.83 5.54 8.95
N ALA A 296 -10.35 4.40 8.47
CA ALA A 296 -9.70 3.11 8.63
C ALA A 296 -8.36 3.04 7.88
N SER A 297 -8.35 3.29 6.56
CA SER A 297 -7.16 3.11 5.72
C SER A 297 -6.08 4.15 5.99
N LEU A 298 -6.44 5.46 5.98
CA LEU A 298 -5.50 6.57 6.11
C LEU A 298 -5.30 7.04 7.56
N GLY A 299 -6.37 7.00 8.37
CA GLY A 299 -6.31 7.51 9.75
C GLY A 299 -5.75 6.51 10.76
N ILE A 300 -5.87 5.19 10.51
CA ILE A 300 -5.45 4.14 11.45
C ILE A 300 -4.38 3.24 10.81
N THR A 301 -4.74 2.51 9.74
CA THR A 301 -3.87 1.47 9.17
C THR A 301 -2.57 2.05 8.63
N PHE A 302 -2.61 3.17 7.91
CA PHE A 302 -1.42 3.77 7.35
C PHE A 302 -0.41 4.22 8.43
N PRO A 303 -0.78 5.01 9.46
CA PRO A 303 0.12 5.34 10.57
C PRO A 303 0.66 4.10 11.30
N PHE A 304 -0.21 3.11 11.54
CA PHE A 304 0.19 1.85 12.16
C PHE A 304 1.25 1.12 11.32
N ASN A 305 1.02 0.97 10.02
CA ASN A 305 1.97 0.28 9.13
C ASN A 305 3.29 1.02 9.04
N LEU A 306 3.28 2.36 8.94
CA LEU A 306 4.48 3.16 8.82
C LEU A 306 5.37 3.08 10.08
N THR A 307 4.77 2.95 11.26
CA THR A 307 5.50 2.95 12.54
C THR A 307 5.83 1.56 13.07
N ILE A 308 4.84 0.66 13.07
CA ILE A 308 4.92 -0.66 13.70
C ILE A 308 4.78 -1.79 12.67
N GLY A 309 3.86 -1.66 11.71
CA GLY A 309 3.49 -2.75 10.80
C GLY A 309 4.66 -3.18 9.91
N ILE A 310 5.38 -2.26 9.27
CA ILE A 310 6.55 -2.59 8.43
C ILE A 310 7.61 -3.35 9.22
N PRO A 311 8.13 -2.84 10.37
CA PRO A 311 9.07 -3.60 11.18
C PRO A 311 8.54 -4.96 11.63
N LEU A 312 7.27 -5.02 12.04
CA LEU A 312 6.64 -6.26 12.49
C LEU A 312 6.61 -7.33 11.39
N ILE A 313 6.21 -6.95 10.17
CA ILE A 313 6.16 -7.87 9.02
C ILE A 313 7.55 -8.34 8.64
N VAL A 314 8.55 -7.47 8.69
CA VAL A 314 9.95 -7.85 8.43
C VAL A 314 10.45 -8.85 9.50
N LEU A 315 10.14 -8.63 10.78
CA LEU A 315 10.46 -9.57 11.85
C LEU A 315 9.75 -10.93 11.68
N VAL A 316 8.50 -10.94 11.22
CA VAL A 316 7.77 -12.16 10.87
C VAL A 316 8.47 -12.89 9.73
N ALA A 317 8.88 -12.18 8.67
CA ALA A 317 9.61 -12.78 7.56
C ALA A 317 10.93 -13.40 8.04
N GLN A 318 11.73 -12.68 8.82
CA GLN A 318 12.97 -13.21 9.40
C GLN A 318 12.74 -14.47 10.26
N SER A 319 11.67 -14.45 11.06
CA SER A 319 11.35 -15.61 11.93
C SER A 319 10.94 -16.85 11.13
N LEU A 320 10.22 -16.68 10.03
CA LEU A 320 9.78 -17.76 9.15
C LEU A 320 10.94 -18.29 8.28
N GLU A 321 11.89 -17.47 7.89
CA GLU A 321 13.09 -17.90 7.16
C GLU A 321 13.84 -19.00 7.95
N GLY A 322 14.01 -18.77 9.26
CA GLY A 322 14.65 -19.75 10.15
C GLY A 322 13.87 -21.06 10.34
N MET A 323 12.61 -21.14 9.88
CA MET A 323 11.79 -22.36 9.95
C MET A 323 11.69 -23.09 8.60
N VAL A 324 11.93 -22.42 7.50
CA VAL A 324 11.77 -22.94 6.12
C VAL A 324 13.13 -23.33 5.51
N GLY A 325 14.23 -22.74 5.98
CA GLY A 325 15.62 -23.08 5.61
C GLY A 325 16.18 -24.13 6.54
#